data_12efc5372e8f863742b4c0c8e608ccae
#
_entry.id   12efc5372e8f863742b4c0c8e608ccae
#
_cell.length_a   1.000
_cell.length_b   1.000
_cell.length_c   1.000
_cell.angle_alpha   90.00
_cell.angle_beta   90.00
_cell.angle_gamma   90.00
#
_symmetry.space_group_name_H-M   'P 1'
#
loop_
_entity.id
_entity.type
_entity.pdbx_description
1 polymer ?
#
loop_
_entity_poly.entity_id
_entity_poly.type
_entity_poly.pdbx_seq_one_letter_code
_entity_poly.pdbx_strand_id
1 'polypeptide(L)'
;MKKIVLSCLLAGSLGFSLPALAQGDYPTLSQLNQRLQTLGNQASVELKSLTKTAGGKDIWVLKVGTGNLDEKPAIAVVGGVEGFHVLSVELATQFAEKLVSEHAEKLENTTFYIFPNMSPDAYEQYHAALKYERRGNATAVDHDRDGTAGDNGYTDLNGDGFITWMRVEDPMGDYKLSEEDGRVLVKADRSKGEAGNYLVFKESKDEDQDGKFAEDLKEGIAFNKSMTFKFPVFEPLAGDIPVSQVESRAMLDYLFEQWNIFAFVTFSPANNLSSPLKYNAQNARKRVVTSILQKDEAINAMVSGMYNETISQKAYQQTNQGTDGDFFQWAYFHFGRLSFGTPGYWTPDFKGKDNPEANYLAWADSLGWNEVFVPWTEITHPDFPGKKVEVGGIKPFVMVNPPFEKVGEIAEEHTEFILKLAEMQPKLEIQNLEVESIGNGLTRISLDLFNNSPLPTHSEMGERSRWLRKIRIDLNAPNDRLISGEKIQLVDSIDAFGKTSLSWIIRGKGDISMKAGASHVGFINKTFNL
;
A
#
# COMPACT_ATOMS: atom_id res chain seq x y z
N MET A 1 20.50 -49.68 47.58
CA MET A 1 21.08 -48.42 47.00
C MET A 1 20.84 -48.42 45.48
N LYS A 2 19.77 -47.77 45.03
CA LYS A 2 19.45 -47.63 43.61
C LYS A 2 19.85 -46.19 43.20
N LYS A 3 20.78 -46.04 42.28
CA LYS A 3 21.17 -44.76 41.69
C LYS A 3 20.14 -44.40 40.62
N ILE A 4 19.46 -43.28 40.80
CA ILE A 4 18.63 -42.64 39.80
C ILE A 4 19.55 -41.74 38.97
N VAL A 5 19.65 -42.02 37.66
CA VAL A 5 20.34 -41.17 36.70
C VAL A 5 19.29 -40.21 36.15
N LEU A 6 19.46 -38.92 36.44
CA LEU A 6 18.62 -37.83 35.93
C LEU A 6 19.25 -37.35 34.62
N SER A 7 18.63 -37.68 33.48
CA SER A 7 19.02 -37.14 32.16
C SER A 7 18.38 -35.75 31.97
N CYS A 8 19.21 -34.71 32.04
CA CYS A 8 18.82 -33.37 31.60
C CYS A 8 18.85 -33.31 30.06
N LEU A 9 17.69 -33.20 29.43
CA LEU A 9 17.57 -32.78 28.03
C LEU A 9 17.80 -31.25 27.98
N LEU A 10 18.96 -30.85 27.49
CA LEU A 10 19.17 -29.47 27.03
C LEU A 10 18.44 -29.33 25.70
N ALA A 11 17.32 -28.62 25.71
CA ALA A 11 16.74 -28.05 24.50
C ALA A 11 17.62 -26.86 24.08
N GLY A 12 18.49 -27.07 23.10
CA GLY A 12 19.25 -26.00 22.48
C GLY A 12 18.32 -25.17 21.60
N SER A 13 17.96 -23.97 22.05
CA SER A 13 17.39 -22.95 21.22
C SER A 13 18.48 -22.50 20.20
N LEU A 14 18.39 -23.01 18.98
CA LEU A 14 19.11 -22.46 17.86
C LEU A 14 18.52 -21.05 17.58
N GLY A 15 19.09 -20.05 18.22
CA GLY A 15 18.88 -18.68 17.85
C GLY A 15 19.45 -18.46 16.44
N PHE A 16 18.59 -18.41 15.44
CA PHE A 16 18.97 -17.93 14.12
C PHE A 16 19.22 -16.43 14.24
N SER A 17 20.49 -16.04 14.32
CA SER A 17 20.88 -14.67 14.06
C SER A 17 20.68 -14.42 12.56
N LEU A 18 19.67 -13.62 12.21
CA LEU A 18 19.61 -12.97 10.90
C LEU A 18 20.94 -12.23 10.67
N PRO A 19 21.56 -12.32 9.49
CA PRO A 19 22.75 -11.55 9.22
C PRO A 19 22.41 -10.07 9.39
N ALA A 20 23.08 -9.42 10.35
CA ALA A 20 22.99 -7.97 10.48
C ALA A 20 23.36 -7.36 9.13
N LEU A 21 22.41 -6.62 8.52
CA LEU A 21 22.69 -5.79 7.35
C LEU A 21 23.88 -4.88 7.72
N ALA A 22 24.86 -4.80 6.83
CA ALA A 22 25.93 -3.83 6.99
C ALA A 22 25.29 -2.43 7.14
N GLN A 23 25.56 -1.77 8.26
CA GLN A 23 25.05 -0.44 8.57
C GLN A 23 25.32 0.49 7.39
N GLY A 24 24.25 1.01 6.74
CA GLY A 24 24.45 2.15 5.87
C GLY A 24 23.42 2.46 4.79
N ASP A 25 22.72 1.51 4.15
CA ASP A 25 21.86 1.82 3.00
C ASP A 25 20.70 0.82 2.83
N TYR A 26 19.70 1.19 2.04
CA TYR A 26 18.59 0.31 1.65
C TYR A 26 19.13 -0.96 0.96
N PRO A 27 18.46 -2.13 1.16
CA PRO A 27 18.93 -3.38 0.58
C PRO A 27 18.82 -3.37 -0.94
N THR A 28 19.78 -4.02 -1.61
CA THR A 28 19.67 -4.33 -3.03
C THR A 28 18.52 -5.32 -3.29
N LEU A 29 18.03 -5.39 -4.53
CA LEU A 29 16.98 -6.37 -4.89
C LEU A 29 17.40 -7.81 -4.59
N SER A 30 18.69 -8.14 -4.75
CA SER A 30 19.21 -9.46 -4.41
C SER A 30 19.15 -9.75 -2.90
N GLN A 31 19.52 -8.79 -2.06
CA GLN A 31 19.40 -8.90 -0.60
C GLN A 31 17.94 -9.01 -0.15
N LEU A 32 17.04 -8.19 -0.74
CA LEU A 32 15.61 -8.29 -0.51
C LEU A 32 15.10 -9.71 -0.84
N ASN A 33 15.39 -10.23 -2.02
CA ASN A 33 14.99 -11.57 -2.43
C ASN A 33 15.51 -12.66 -1.47
N GLN A 34 16.73 -12.54 -0.98
CA GLN A 34 17.29 -13.47 0.00
C GLN A 34 16.52 -13.43 1.34
N ARG A 35 16.14 -12.24 1.82
CA ARG A 35 15.31 -12.08 3.02
C ARG A 35 13.94 -12.74 2.82
N LEU A 36 13.28 -12.51 1.68
CA LEU A 36 11.98 -13.12 1.36
C LEU A 36 12.06 -14.65 1.28
N GLN A 37 13.12 -15.20 0.67
CA GLN A 37 13.35 -16.65 0.66
C GLN A 37 13.57 -17.21 2.08
N THR A 38 14.25 -16.48 2.94
CA THR A 38 14.43 -16.86 4.34
C THR A 38 13.10 -16.90 5.09
N LEU A 39 12.25 -15.89 4.89
CA LEU A 39 10.89 -15.87 5.41
C LEU A 39 10.04 -17.04 4.87
N GLY A 40 10.16 -17.34 3.58
CA GLY A 40 9.44 -18.45 2.93
C GLY A 40 9.78 -19.85 3.50
N ASN A 41 10.87 -19.97 4.24
CA ASN A 41 11.22 -21.23 4.96
C ASN A 41 10.51 -21.37 6.31
N GLN A 42 9.79 -20.34 6.78
CA GLN A 42 9.05 -20.40 8.04
C GLN A 42 7.71 -21.12 7.86
N ALA A 43 7.31 -21.93 8.84
CA ALA A 43 6.09 -22.75 8.75
C ALA A 43 4.78 -21.93 8.63
N SER A 44 4.79 -20.67 9.05
CA SER A 44 3.66 -19.75 8.99
C SER A 44 3.62 -18.91 7.72
N VAL A 45 4.53 -19.13 6.76
CA VAL A 45 4.69 -18.29 5.56
C VAL A 45 4.60 -19.14 4.30
N GLU A 46 3.67 -18.78 3.43
CA GLU A 46 3.61 -19.26 2.05
C GLU A 46 4.19 -18.17 1.14
N LEU A 47 5.40 -18.38 0.60
CA LEU A 47 6.03 -17.47 -0.37
C LEU A 47 5.73 -17.94 -1.79
N LYS A 48 5.21 -17.04 -2.62
CA LYS A 48 4.88 -17.33 -4.02
C LYS A 48 5.37 -16.22 -4.94
N SER A 49 6.04 -16.57 -6.03
CA SER A 49 6.21 -15.68 -7.19
C SER A 49 4.94 -15.69 -8.03
N LEU A 50 4.29 -14.54 -8.18
CA LEU A 50 3.07 -14.42 -8.97
C LEU A 50 3.39 -14.43 -10.47
N THR A 51 4.45 -13.73 -10.84
CA THR A 51 4.96 -13.59 -12.21
C THR A 51 6.37 -13.02 -12.20
N LYS A 52 6.95 -12.90 -13.40
CA LYS A 52 8.17 -12.11 -13.62
C LYS A 52 7.85 -10.89 -14.47
N THR A 53 8.46 -9.75 -14.14
CA THR A 53 8.36 -8.52 -14.93
C THR A 53 9.04 -8.67 -16.28
N ALA A 54 8.90 -7.66 -17.14
CA ALA A 54 9.64 -7.57 -18.40
C ALA A 54 11.17 -7.61 -18.19
N GLY A 55 11.68 -7.10 -17.07
CA GLY A 55 13.08 -7.20 -16.65
C GLY A 55 13.46 -8.54 -16.01
N GLY A 56 12.57 -9.54 -16.01
CA GLY A 56 12.82 -10.87 -15.46
C GLY A 56 12.83 -10.96 -13.93
N LYS A 57 12.32 -9.95 -13.23
CA LYS A 57 12.27 -9.88 -11.76
C LYS A 57 10.99 -10.52 -11.22
N ASP A 58 11.09 -11.25 -10.12
CA ASP A 58 9.93 -11.86 -9.48
C ASP A 58 9.05 -10.84 -8.77
N ILE A 59 7.73 -11.00 -8.93
CA ILE A 59 6.71 -10.32 -8.13
C ILE A 59 6.28 -11.28 -7.02
N TRP A 60 6.75 -11.01 -5.82
CA TRP A 60 6.52 -11.85 -4.67
C TRP A 60 5.24 -11.50 -3.91
N VAL A 61 4.56 -12.53 -3.39
CA VAL A 61 3.57 -12.40 -2.34
C VAL A 61 3.91 -13.37 -1.21
N LEU A 62 3.80 -12.89 0.03
CA LEU A 62 3.83 -13.71 1.23
C LEU A 62 2.41 -13.80 1.78
N LYS A 63 1.92 -15.01 1.99
CA LYS A 63 0.69 -15.29 2.72
C LYS A 63 1.07 -15.83 4.08
N VAL A 64 0.82 -15.03 5.12
CA VAL A 64 1.33 -15.27 6.47
C VAL A 64 0.16 -15.53 7.43
N GLY A 65 0.22 -16.63 8.16
CA GLY A 65 -0.82 -17.02 9.11
C GLY A 65 -0.67 -18.47 9.55
N THR A 66 -1.58 -18.94 10.40
CA THR A 66 -1.64 -20.33 10.87
C THR A 66 -3.04 -20.92 10.67
N GLY A 67 -3.19 -22.22 10.59
CA GLY A 67 -4.48 -22.89 10.39
C GLY A 67 -5.10 -22.68 9.02
N ASN A 68 -6.41 -22.46 8.92
CA ASN A 68 -7.10 -22.22 7.64
C ASN A 68 -7.01 -20.74 7.26
N LEU A 69 -6.05 -20.41 6.40
CA LEU A 69 -5.71 -19.04 6.02
C LEU A 69 -6.83 -18.33 5.23
N ASP A 70 -7.69 -19.08 4.53
CA ASP A 70 -8.73 -18.52 3.64
C ASP A 70 -10.07 -18.25 4.34
N GLU A 71 -10.25 -18.81 5.54
CA GLU A 71 -11.48 -18.63 6.35
C GLU A 71 -11.32 -17.63 7.49
N LYS A 72 -10.17 -16.95 7.60
CA LYS A 72 -9.91 -15.89 8.58
C LYS A 72 -9.88 -14.53 7.89
N PRO A 73 -10.34 -13.46 8.56
CA PRO A 73 -10.16 -12.10 8.04
C PRO A 73 -8.71 -11.80 7.72
N ALA A 74 -8.47 -11.01 6.69
CA ALA A 74 -7.12 -10.72 6.25
C ALA A 74 -6.89 -9.23 5.98
N ILE A 75 -5.65 -8.79 6.21
CA ILE A 75 -5.12 -7.50 5.76
C ILE A 75 -4.09 -7.75 4.66
N ALA A 76 -4.16 -6.96 3.59
CA ALA A 76 -3.12 -6.91 2.58
C ALA A 76 -2.22 -5.69 2.81
N VAL A 77 -0.90 -5.92 2.90
CA VAL A 77 0.13 -4.88 3.05
C VAL A 77 0.92 -4.80 1.75
N VAL A 78 0.97 -3.61 1.15
CA VAL A 78 1.53 -3.41 -0.18
C VAL A 78 2.61 -2.34 -0.16
N GLY A 79 3.82 -2.72 -0.56
CA GLY A 79 4.96 -1.83 -0.77
C GLY A 79 5.39 -1.78 -2.24
N GLY A 80 6.30 -0.86 -2.57
CA GLY A 80 6.93 -0.78 -3.87
C GLY A 80 5.99 -0.50 -5.04
N VAL A 81 4.82 0.09 -4.80
CA VAL A 81 3.91 0.51 -5.89
C VAL A 81 4.51 1.64 -6.71
N GLU A 82 5.38 2.45 -6.09
CA GLU A 82 6.25 3.43 -6.76
C GLU A 82 7.71 2.97 -6.63
N GLY A 83 8.40 2.76 -7.76
CA GLY A 83 9.74 2.18 -7.75
C GLY A 83 10.80 3.02 -7.06
N PHE A 84 10.65 4.35 -7.05
CA PHE A 84 11.57 5.27 -6.37
C PHE A 84 11.33 5.36 -4.85
N HIS A 85 10.22 4.82 -4.34
CA HIS A 85 9.88 4.83 -2.93
C HIS A 85 10.39 3.56 -2.23
N VAL A 86 11.72 3.47 -2.08
CA VAL A 86 12.39 2.26 -1.54
C VAL A 86 12.05 2.00 -0.07
N LEU A 87 11.72 3.04 0.70
CA LEU A 87 11.20 2.92 2.05
C LEU A 87 9.97 2.02 2.11
N SER A 88 9.04 2.17 1.15
CA SER A 88 7.79 1.40 1.14
C SER A 88 8.01 -0.11 1.03
N VAL A 89 9.06 -0.50 0.29
CA VAL A 89 9.49 -1.90 0.15
C VAL A 89 10.03 -2.42 1.48
N GLU A 90 10.83 -1.60 2.15
CA GLU A 90 11.44 -1.96 3.42
C GLU A 90 10.40 -2.04 4.55
N LEU A 91 9.44 -1.13 4.60
CA LEU A 91 8.35 -1.17 5.60
C LEU A 91 7.50 -2.44 5.45
N ALA A 92 7.13 -2.82 4.23
CA ALA A 92 6.38 -4.03 3.98
C ALA A 92 7.19 -5.30 4.31
N THR A 93 8.50 -5.30 4.03
CA THR A 93 9.38 -6.44 4.30
C THR A 93 9.64 -6.59 5.80
N GLN A 94 9.99 -5.51 6.50
CA GLN A 94 10.20 -5.54 7.96
C GLN A 94 8.91 -5.88 8.72
N PHE A 95 7.75 -5.43 8.24
CA PHE A 95 6.47 -5.89 8.79
C PHE A 95 6.35 -7.41 8.73
N ALA A 96 6.67 -8.04 7.58
CA ALA A 96 6.63 -9.49 7.46
C ALA A 96 7.61 -10.19 8.42
N GLU A 97 8.82 -9.67 8.56
CA GLU A 97 9.85 -10.20 9.46
C GLU A 97 9.43 -10.11 10.92
N LYS A 98 8.98 -8.94 11.37
CA LYS A 98 8.51 -8.72 12.74
C LYS A 98 7.26 -9.52 13.07
N LEU A 99 6.32 -9.62 12.14
CA LEU A 99 5.11 -10.42 12.29
C LEU A 99 5.43 -11.88 12.60
N VAL A 100 6.42 -12.45 11.91
CA VAL A 100 6.81 -13.86 12.09
C VAL A 100 7.68 -14.08 13.34
N SER A 101 8.60 -13.14 13.62
CA SER A 101 9.56 -13.29 14.72
C SER A 101 9.05 -12.83 16.09
N GLU A 102 8.21 -11.80 16.12
CA GLU A 102 7.84 -11.10 17.36
C GLU A 102 6.32 -11.16 17.66
N HIS A 103 5.46 -11.37 16.65
CA HIS A 103 4.01 -11.27 16.77
C HIS A 103 3.26 -12.52 16.26
N ALA A 104 3.86 -13.71 16.43
CA ALA A 104 3.30 -14.95 15.92
C ALA A 104 1.89 -15.28 16.48
N GLU A 105 1.52 -14.76 17.67
CA GLU A 105 0.19 -14.92 18.26
C GLU A 105 -0.93 -14.25 17.44
N LYS A 106 -0.61 -13.21 16.67
CA LYS A 106 -1.60 -12.53 15.79
C LYS A 106 -2.01 -13.40 14.61
N LEU A 107 -1.16 -14.36 14.24
CA LEU A 107 -1.37 -15.26 13.10
C LEU A 107 -2.48 -16.28 13.33
N GLU A 108 -2.91 -16.48 14.57
CA GLU A 108 -4.03 -17.37 14.89
C GLU A 108 -5.36 -16.84 14.36
N ASN A 109 -5.58 -15.52 14.46
CA ASN A 109 -6.87 -14.89 14.17
C ASN A 109 -6.91 -14.11 12.84
N THR A 110 -5.77 -13.74 12.28
CA THR A 110 -5.66 -12.91 11.08
C THR A 110 -4.69 -13.52 10.07
N THR A 111 -5.05 -13.46 8.80
CA THR A 111 -4.14 -13.77 7.69
C THR A 111 -3.58 -12.45 7.14
N PHE A 112 -2.31 -12.42 6.79
CA PHE A 112 -1.69 -11.26 6.15
C PHE A 112 -1.19 -11.64 4.76
N TYR A 113 -1.56 -10.83 3.77
CA TYR A 113 -1.01 -10.89 2.41
C TYR A 113 -0.03 -9.73 2.24
N ILE A 114 1.24 -10.03 2.05
CA ILE A 114 2.27 -9.00 1.97
C ILE A 114 2.88 -9.02 0.57
N PHE A 115 2.80 -7.90 -0.12
CA PHE A 115 3.39 -7.65 -1.43
C PHE A 115 4.53 -6.64 -1.25
N PRO A 116 5.78 -7.12 -1.04
CA PRO A 116 6.87 -6.24 -0.63
C PRO A 116 7.26 -5.22 -1.69
N ASN A 117 7.28 -5.64 -2.98
CA ASN A 117 7.74 -4.79 -4.06
C ASN A 117 6.99 -5.08 -5.37
N MET A 118 6.17 -4.13 -5.80
CA MET A 118 5.40 -4.23 -7.04
C MET A 118 6.11 -3.61 -8.26
N SER A 119 7.25 -2.92 -8.05
CA SER A 119 8.02 -2.26 -9.11
C SER A 119 9.52 -2.62 -9.03
N PRO A 120 9.89 -3.92 -9.04
CA PRO A 120 11.29 -4.32 -8.83
C PRO A 120 12.24 -3.86 -9.94
N ASP A 121 11.77 -3.68 -11.18
CA ASP A 121 12.59 -3.14 -12.28
C ASP A 121 13.00 -1.68 -12.00
N ALA A 122 12.08 -0.88 -11.45
CA ALA A 122 12.34 0.51 -11.11
C ALA A 122 13.11 0.65 -9.79
N TYR A 123 12.88 -0.25 -8.83
CA TYR A 123 13.61 -0.29 -7.55
C TYR A 123 15.13 -0.39 -7.72
N GLU A 124 15.61 -1.15 -8.71
CA GLU A 124 17.04 -1.32 -8.96
C GLU A 124 17.74 0.01 -9.31
N GLN A 125 17.00 1.03 -9.79
CA GLN A 125 17.57 2.33 -10.15
C GLN A 125 18.18 3.07 -8.95
N TYR A 126 17.69 2.78 -7.74
CA TYR A 126 18.27 3.32 -6.51
C TYR A 126 19.74 2.88 -6.31
N HIS A 127 20.09 1.67 -6.76
CA HIS A 127 21.44 1.09 -6.65
C HIS A 127 22.27 1.21 -7.95
N ALA A 128 21.70 1.76 -9.02
CA ALA A 128 22.40 1.93 -10.28
C ALA A 128 23.53 2.96 -10.15
N ALA A 129 24.51 2.88 -11.04
CA ALA A 129 25.61 3.86 -11.11
C ALA A 129 25.08 5.27 -11.44
N LEU A 130 24.10 5.37 -12.35
CA LEU A 130 23.37 6.59 -12.64
C LEU A 130 22.04 6.55 -11.87
N LYS A 131 21.84 7.47 -10.95
CA LYS A 131 20.70 7.50 -10.04
C LYS A 131 19.66 8.53 -10.48
N TYR A 132 18.42 8.07 -10.69
CA TYR A 132 17.22 8.91 -10.92
C TYR A 132 15.96 8.18 -10.46
N GLU A 133 14.91 8.91 -10.22
CA GLU A 133 13.63 8.35 -9.73
C GLU A 133 12.85 7.66 -10.87
N ARG A 134 13.26 6.44 -11.20
CA ARG A 134 12.58 5.61 -12.17
C ARG A 134 11.21 5.15 -11.63
N ARG A 135 10.19 5.19 -12.48
CA ARG A 135 8.82 4.75 -12.14
C ARG A 135 8.36 3.55 -12.95
N GLY A 136 8.75 3.49 -14.22
CA GLY A 136 8.32 2.46 -15.16
C GLY A 136 9.10 1.15 -15.02
N ASN A 137 8.47 0.07 -15.43
CA ASN A 137 9.09 -1.25 -15.53
C ASN A 137 10.12 -1.31 -16.69
N ALA A 138 10.60 -2.52 -17.03
CA ALA A 138 11.56 -2.71 -18.11
C ALA A 138 10.93 -2.96 -19.50
N THR A 139 9.63 -2.71 -19.66
CA THR A 139 8.98 -2.78 -20.98
C THR A 139 9.53 -1.65 -21.85
N ALA A 140 9.98 -1.97 -23.07
CA ALA A 140 10.37 -0.94 -24.02
C ALA A 140 9.12 -0.21 -24.54
N VAL A 141 9.12 1.10 -24.40
CA VAL A 141 8.07 2.00 -24.89
C VAL A 141 8.75 3.15 -25.63
N ASP A 142 8.30 3.46 -26.81
CA ASP A 142 8.67 4.61 -27.61
C ASP A 142 7.71 5.75 -27.19
N HIS A 143 8.19 6.64 -26.31
CA HIS A 143 7.36 7.65 -25.67
C HIS A 143 7.10 8.87 -26.56
N ASP A 144 8.03 9.21 -27.43
CA ASP A 144 7.94 10.35 -28.37
C ASP A 144 7.37 9.95 -29.74
N ARG A 145 7.35 8.62 -30.03
CA ARG A 145 6.79 7.99 -31.24
C ARG A 145 7.60 8.28 -32.50
N ASP A 146 8.90 8.35 -32.37
CA ASP A 146 9.82 8.50 -33.50
C ASP A 146 10.18 7.15 -34.18
N GLY A 147 9.85 6.03 -33.55
CA GLY A 147 10.09 4.67 -34.01
C GLY A 147 11.24 3.98 -33.31
N THR A 148 11.92 4.62 -32.38
CA THR A 148 13.02 4.09 -31.56
C THR A 148 12.63 4.21 -30.10
N ALA A 149 12.84 3.20 -29.28
CA ALA A 149 12.48 3.27 -27.86
C ALA A 149 13.72 3.55 -27.00
N GLY A 150 13.65 4.56 -26.16
CA GLY A 150 14.64 4.85 -25.12
C GLY A 150 15.94 5.45 -25.63
N ASP A 151 15.91 6.26 -26.66
CA ASP A 151 17.10 6.89 -27.26
C ASP A 151 17.31 8.34 -26.82
N ASN A 152 16.30 9.03 -26.28
CA ASN A 152 16.42 10.38 -25.73
C ASN A 152 16.23 10.38 -24.20
N GLY A 153 17.24 9.87 -23.49
CA GLY A 153 17.23 9.65 -22.04
C GLY A 153 17.98 10.70 -21.24
N TYR A 154 18.07 10.46 -19.94
CA TYR A 154 18.88 11.28 -19.04
C TYR A 154 20.38 11.13 -19.33
N THR A 155 21.12 12.23 -19.18
CA THR A 155 22.57 12.28 -19.33
C THR A 155 23.18 12.97 -18.12
N ASP A 156 24.08 12.29 -17.40
CA ASP A 156 24.87 12.89 -16.31
C ASP A 156 25.90 13.86 -16.93
N LEU A 157 25.61 15.14 -16.85
CA LEU A 157 26.40 16.20 -17.52
C LEU A 157 27.59 16.69 -16.67
N ASN A 158 27.52 16.50 -15.36
CA ASN A 158 28.57 16.92 -14.43
C ASN A 158 29.43 15.74 -13.93
N GLY A 159 29.03 14.48 -14.21
CA GLY A 159 29.76 13.26 -13.86
C GLY A 159 29.65 12.87 -12.38
N ASP A 160 28.59 13.28 -11.67
CA ASP A 160 28.44 12.99 -10.23
C ASP A 160 27.62 11.72 -9.94
N GLY A 161 27.04 11.09 -10.96
CA GLY A 161 26.24 9.88 -10.86
C GLY A 161 24.78 10.10 -10.48
N PHE A 162 24.31 11.35 -10.44
CA PHE A 162 22.91 11.70 -10.16
C PHE A 162 22.30 12.45 -11.34
N ILE A 163 21.06 12.22 -11.61
CA ILE A 163 20.27 13.07 -12.50
C ILE A 163 19.52 14.10 -11.64
N THR A 164 19.99 15.33 -11.74
CA THR A 164 19.42 16.46 -11.01
C THR A 164 18.68 17.42 -11.96
N TRP A 165 18.64 18.70 -11.65
CA TRP A 165 18.05 19.71 -12.50
C TRP A 165 19.13 20.45 -13.30
N MET A 166 18.81 20.77 -14.55
CA MET A 166 19.58 21.66 -15.37
C MET A 166 18.81 23.00 -15.50
N ARG A 167 19.48 24.12 -15.23
CA ARG A 167 18.93 25.46 -15.44
C ARG A 167 19.75 26.23 -16.45
N VAL A 168 19.07 26.84 -17.39
CA VAL A 168 19.66 27.67 -18.44
C VAL A 168 19.24 29.12 -18.21
N GLU A 169 20.19 30.02 -18.06
CA GLU A 169 19.90 31.45 -17.94
C GLU A 169 19.29 31.99 -19.25
N ASP A 170 18.05 32.42 -19.17
CA ASP A 170 17.28 32.91 -20.32
C ASP A 170 16.23 33.95 -19.89
N PRO A 171 16.22 35.14 -20.49
CA PRO A 171 15.20 36.17 -20.17
C PRO A 171 13.75 35.76 -20.44
N MET A 172 13.56 34.69 -21.24
CA MET A 172 12.23 34.14 -21.56
C MET A 172 11.89 32.94 -20.64
N GLY A 173 12.73 32.63 -19.70
CA GLY A 173 12.53 31.52 -18.77
C GLY A 173 11.27 31.68 -17.92
N ASP A 174 10.72 30.53 -17.48
CA ASP A 174 9.53 30.48 -16.64
C ASP A 174 9.86 30.34 -15.15
N TYR A 175 11.12 30.14 -14.79
CA TYR A 175 11.55 29.90 -13.41
C TYR A 175 12.42 31.03 -12.87
N LYS A 176 12.34 31.22 -11.55
CA LYS A 176 13.19 32.11 -10.74
C LYS A 176 13.72 31.37 -9.50
N LEU A 177 14.70 31.95 -8.85
CA LEU A 177 15.12 31.46 -7.54
C LEU A 177 14.02 31.71 -6.50
N SER A 178 13.81 30.75 -5.61
CA SER A 178 12.88 30.90 -4.51
C SER A 178 13.38 31.95 -3.52
N GLU A 179 12.47 32.79 -3.01
CA GLU A 179 12.76 33.72 -1.91
C GLU A 179 12.94 33.00 -0.57
N GLU A 180 12.38 31.79 -0.43
CA GLU A 180 12.48 30.98 0.78
C GLU A 180 13.84 30.28 0.92
N ASP A 181 14.42 29.85 -0.22
CA ASP A 181 15.73 29.24 -0.29
C ASP A 181 16.32 29.41 -1.69
N GLY A 182 17.42 30.17 -1.82
CA GLY A 182 18.04 30.47 -3.11
C GLY A 182 18.64 29.25 -3.84
N ARG A 183 18.65 28.07 -3.25
CA ARG A 183 19.03 26.81 -3.91
C ARG A 183 17.90 26.26 -4.77
N VAL A 184 16.66 26.64 -4.49
CA VAL A 184 15.44 26.08 -5.10
C VAL A 184 14.94 26.98 -6.22
N LEU A 185 14.44 26.35 -7.29
CA LEU A 185 13.80 27.00 -8.42
C LEU A 185 12.27 26.92 -8.28
N VAL A 186 11.60 28.04 -8.48
CA VAL A 186 10.13 28.14 -8.48
C VAL A 186 9.62 28.76 -9.76
N LYS A 187 8.45 28.33 -10.20
CA LYS A 187 7.80 28.95 -11.36
C LYS A 187 7.42 30.40 -11.05
N ALA A 188 7.77 31.33 -11.92
CA ALA A 188 7.38 32.73 -11.79
C ALA A 188 5.86 32.89 -12.02
N ASP A 189 5.18 33.56 -11.12
CA ASP A 189 3.77 33.88 -11.26
C ASP A 189 3.58 35.16 -12.11
N ARG A 190 3.47 34.96 -13.40
CA ARG A 190 3.26 36.06 -14.36
C ARG A 190 1.98 36.86 -14.08
N SER A 191 0.99 36.25 -13.43
CA SER A 191 -0.25 36.97 -13.05
C SER A 191 -0.02 38.03 -11.96
N LYS A 192 1.04 37.86 -11.18
CA LYS A 192 1.53 38.81 -10.16
C LYS A 192 2.62 39.74 -10.70
N GLY A 193 2.93 39.68 -12.01
CA GLY A 193 3.98 40.51 -12.62
C GLY A 193 5.40 39.99 -12.37
N GLU A 194 5.56 38.73 -11.93
CA GLU A 194 6.87 38.15 -11.77
C GLU A 194 7.52 37.78 -13.11
N ALA A 195 8.83 37.92 -13.19
CA ALA A 195 9.64 37.49 -14.33
C ALA A 195 10.49 36.27 -13.91
N GLY A 196 10.53 35.26 -14.78
CA GLY A 196 11.50 34.19 -14.69
C GLY A 196 12.77 34.51 -15.47
N ASN A 197 13.87 33.90 -15.12
CA ASN A 197 15.18 34.08 -15.77
C ASN A 197 15.82 32.74 -16.11
N TYR A 198 15.14 31.61 -15.88
CA TYR A 198 15.68 30.29 -16.15
C TYR A 198 14.68 29.43 -16.92
N LEU A 199 15.16 28.73 -17.94
CA LEU A 199 14.57 27.49 -18.43
C LEU A 199 15.09 26.36 -17.53
N VAL A 200 14.22 25.37 -17.23
CA VAL A 200 14.56 24.29 -16.31
C VAL A 200 14.18 22.95 -16.93
N PHE A 201 15.13 22.04 -16.94
CA PHE A 201 15.00 20.70 -17.48
C PHE A 201 15.56 19.67 -16.48
N LYS A 202 15.24 18.42 -16.65
CA LYS A 202 16.06 17.35 -16.08
C LYS A 202 17.37 17.26 -16.87
N GLU A 203 18.40 16.83 -16.19
CA GLU A 203 19.76 16.72 -16.73
C GLU A 203 19.80 15.76 -17.93
N SER A 204 19.97 16.29 -19.13
CA SER A 204 19.91 15.55 -20.39
C SER A 204 20.41 16.40 -21.56
N LYS A 205 20.52 15.79 -22.73
CA LYS A 205 20.74 16.44 -24.01
C LYS A 205 19.52 16.21 -24.91
N ASP A 206 19.38 17.05 -25.90
CA ASP A 206 18.43 16.88 -27.01
C ASP A 206 19.12 16.01 -28.07
N GLU A 207 19.00 14.67 -27.94
CA GLU A 207 19.75 13.71 -28.77
C GLU A 207 19.20 13.64 -30.21
N ASP A 208 17.88 13.86 -30.40
CA ASP A 208 17.18 13.81 -31.69
C ASP A 208 16.94 15.19 -32.33
N GLN A 209 17.27 16.28 -31.61
CA GLN A 209 17.20 17.69 -32.05
C GLN A 209 15.76 18.18 -32.33
N ASP A 210 14.79 17.67 -31.60
CA ASP A 210 13.39 18.11 -31.70
C ASP A 210 13.06 19.29 -30.75
N GLY A 211 13.99 19.68 -29.89
CA GLY A 211 13.87 20.79 -28.93
C GLY A 211 13.30 20.37 -27.58
N LYS A 212 13.13 19.08 -27.34
CA LYS A 212 12.72 18.53 -26.04
C LYS A 212 13.90 17.81 -25.39
N PHE A 213 13.75 17.53 -24.11
CA PHE A 213 14.80 16.96 -23.29
C PHE A 213 14.28 15.77 -22.46
N ALA A 214 14.93 14.61 -22.57
CA ALA A 214 14.62 13.41 -21.81
C ALA A 214 13.14 12.96 -21.91
N GLU A 215 12.56 13.02 -23.09
CA GLU A 215 11.16 12.61 -23.33
C GLU A 215 11.04 11.12 -23.62
N ASP A 216 12.09 10.41 -24.03
CA ASP A 216 12.08 8.97 -24.28
C ASP A 216 13.05 8.21 -23.39
N LEU A 217 12.61 7.96 -22.16
CA LEU A 217 13.40 7.25 -21.16
C LEU A 217 13.34 5.74 -21.38
N LYS A 218 14.42 5.02 -20.98
CA LYS A 218 14.46 3.55 -20.94
C LYS A 218 13.61 2.98 -19.81
N GLU A 219 12.39 3.44 -19.70
CA GLU A 219 11.40 2.94 -18.75
C GLU A 219 10.03 2.76 -19.43
N GLY A 220 9.32 1.73 -19.02
CA GLY A 220 8.01 1.40 -19.59
C GLY A 220 6.88 1.91 -18.71
N ILE A 221 6.00 1.00 -18.32
CA ILE A 221 4.76 1.32 -17.63
C ILE A 221 4.96 1.33 -16.11
N ALA A 222 4.45 2.37 -15.44
CA ALA A 222 4.44 2.46 -13.99
C ALA A 222 3.29 1.63 -13.40
N PHE A 223 3.60 0.77 -12.43
CA PHE A 223 2.59 -0.03 -11.75
C PHE A 223 1.46 0.84 -11.21
N ASN A 224 1.81 1.93 -10.55
CA ASN A 224 0.86 2.82 -9.87
C ASN A 224 0.17 3.85 -10.81
N LYS A 225 0.22 3.63 -12.13
CA LYS A 225 -0.58 4.33 -13.17
C LYS A 225 -1.38 3.37 -14.03
N SER A 226 -1.30 2.06 -13.76
CA SER A 226 -1.83 1.04 -14.65
C SER A 226 -3.18 0.46 -14.20
N MET A 227 -3.73 0.87 -13.05
CA MET A 227 -4.98 0.31 -12.52
C MET A 227 -6.22 0.84 -13.26
N THR A 228 -7.32 0.07 -13.13
CA THR A 228 -8.56 0.34 -13.88
C THR A 228 -9.38 1.53 -13.36
N PHE A 229 -9.17 1.98 -12.11
CA PHE A 229 -9.90 3.13 -11.59
C PHE A 229 -9.28 4.42 -12.13
N LYS A 230 -10.08 5.23 -12.85
CA LYS A 230 -9.63 6.47 -13.50
C LYS A 230 -8.33 6.30 -14.29
N PHE A 231 -8.24 5.21 -15.06
CA PHE A 231 -7.04 4.95 -15.86
C PHE A 231 -6.67 6.19 -16.70
N PRO A 232 -5.43 6.70 -16.60
CA PRO A 232 -5.01 7.93 -17.26
C PRO A 232 -4.64 7.67 -18.74
N VAL A 233 -5.66 7.61 -19.58
CA VAL A 233 -5.53 7.30 -21.01
C VAL A 233 -4.61 8.32 -21.69
N PHE A 234 -3.63 7.83 -22.43
CA PHE A 234 -2.63 8.64 -23.17
C PHE A 234 -1.65 9.44 -22.31
N GLU A 235 -1.63 9.22 -20.99
CA GLU A 235 -0.58 9.81 -20.16
C GLU A 235 0.72 9.00 -20.22
N PRO A 236 1.88 9.64 -20.10
CA PRO A 236 3.16 8.93 -20.00
C PRO A 236 3.15 7.89 -18.86
N LEU A 237 3.80 6.75 -19.09
CA LEU A 237 3.96 5.65 -18.14
C LEU A 237 2.66 4.89 -17.78
N ALA A 238 1.51 5.22 -18.37
CA ALA A 238 0.23 4.55 -18.09
C ALA A 238 0.01 3.28 -18.95
N GLY A 239 0.56 3.24 -20.14
CA GLY A 239 0.30 2.21 -21.13
C GLY A 239 -0.97 2.46 -21.97
N ASP A 240 -1.20 1.63 -22.97
CA ASP A 240 -2.31 1.80 -23.91
C ASP A 240 -3.67 1.45 -23.30
N ILE A 241 -3.70 0.46 -22.43
CA ILE A 241 -4.90 -0.04 -21.74
C ILE A 241 -4.60 -0.33 -20.26
N PRO A 242 -5.63 -0.24 -19.39
CA PRO A 242 -5.42 -0.57 -17.98
C PRO A 242 -4.99 -2.02 -17.79
N VAL A 243 -4.15 -2.26 -16.80
CA VAL A 243 -3.68 -3.61 -16.41
C VAL A 243 -3.01 -4.34 -17.59
N SER A 244 -2.31 -3.60 -18.45
CA SER A 244 -1.61 -4.19 -19.61
C SER A 244 -0.37 -4.99 -19.21
N GLN A 245 0.24 -4.66 -18.06
CA GLN A 245 1.48 -5.27 -17.60
C GLN A 245 1.23 -6.56 -16.82
N VAL A 246 2.16 -7.52 -16.96
CA VAL A 246 2.04 -8.84 -16.34
C VAL A 246 2.01 -8.79 -14.81
N GLU A 247 2.76 -7.87 -14.19
CA GLU A 247 2.79 -7.66 -12.74
C GLU A 247 1.46 -7.12 -12.20
N SER A 248 0.87 -6.15 -12.88
CA SER A 248 -0.44 -5.60 -12.51
C SER A 248 -1.53 -6.66 -12.64
N ARG A 249 -1.54 -7.40 -13.76
CA ARG A 249 -2.51 -8.47 -14.00
C ARG A 249 -2.38 -9.58 -12.97
N ALA A 250 -1.16 -10.07 -12.73
CA ALA A 250 -0.93 -11.18 -11.81
C ALA A 250 -1.33 -10.83 -10.37
N MET A 251 -1.08 -9.60 -9.92
CA MET A 251 -1.54 -9.15 -8.61
C MET A 251 -3.06 -9.10 -8.54
N LEU A 252 -3.73 -8.50 -9.53
CA LEU A 252 -5.17 -8.39 -9.51
C LEU A 252 -5.85 -9.76 -9.60
N ASP A 253 -5.40 -10.64 -10.49
CA ASP A 253 -5.91 -12.01 -10.62
C ASP A 253 -5.76 -12.76 -9.28
N TYR A 254 -4.61 -12.65 -8.63
CA TYR A 254 -4.39 -13.22 -7.31
C TYR A 254 -5.35 -12.65 -6.26
N LEU A 255 -5.53 -11.33 -6.19
CA LEU A 255 -6.40 -10.66 -5.22
C LEU A 255 -7.88 -11.04 -5.41
N PHE A 256 -8.35 -11.23 -6.64
CA PHE A 256 -9.73 -11.65 -6.91
C PHE A 256 -10.05 -13.06 -6.39
N GLU A 257 -9.04 -13.88 -6.14
CA GLU A 257 -9.20 -15.19 -5.48
C GLU A 257 -9.22 -15.09 -3.95
N GLN A 258 -8.68 -13.99 -3.36
CA GLN A 258 -8.58 -13.81 -1.91
C GLN A 258 -9.82 -13.10 -1.33
N TRP A 259 -10.85 -13.90 -1.01
CA TRP A 259 -12.14 -13.39 -0.53
C TRP A 259 -12.11 -12.92 0.93
N ASN A 260 -11.05 -13.20 1.66
CA ASN A 260 -10.93 -12.93 3.08
C ASN A 260 -10.28 -11.57 3.41
N ILE A 261 -9.80 -10.83 2.43
CA ILE A 261 -9.24 -9.49 2.65
C ILE A 261 -10.37 -8.52 3.01
N PHE A 262 -10.28 -7.84 4.16
CA PHE A 262 -11.20 -6.78 4.57
C PHE A 262 -10.59 -5.38 4.42
N ALA A 263 -9.26 -5.26 4.50
CA ALA A 263 -8.55 -3.99 4.40
C ALA A 263 -7.20 -4.11 3.69
N PHE A 264 -6.78 -3.00 3.09
CA PHE A 264 -5.43 -2.79 2.56
C PHE A 264 -4.71 -1.72 3.34
N VAL A 265 -3.41 -1.89 3.53
CA VAL A 265 -2.45 -0.85 3.92
C VAL A 265 -1.42 -0.74 2.80
N THR A 266 -1.41 0.40 2.11
CA THR A 266 -0.51 0.65 0.97
C THR A 266 0.50 1.72 1.35
N PHE A 267 1.77 1.38 1.31
CA PHE A 267 2.86 2.34 1.44
C PHE A 267 3.11 3.01 0.09
N SER A 268 2.60 4.23 -0.05
CA SER A 268 2.64 5.01 -1.30
C SER A 268 2.49 6.49 -1.00
N PRO A 269 2.67 7.38 -1.99
CA PRO A 269 2.38 8.80 -1.81
C PRO A 269 0.92 9.12 -1.46
N ALA A 270 -0.02 8.19 -1.70
CA ALA A 270 -1.40 8.35 -1.23
C ALA A 270 -1.44 8.38 0.30
N ASN A 271 -2.27 9.27 0.85
CA ASN A 271 -2.35 9.50 2.28
C ASN A 271 -3.79 9.76 2.73
N ASN A 272 -4.33 8.85 3.52
CA ASN A 272 -5.58 9.03 4.25
C ASN A 272 -5.47 8.57 5.71
N LEU A 273 -4.25 8.27 6.15
CA LEU A 273 -3.96 7.85 7.51
C LEU A 273 -3.55 9.03 8.39
N SER A 274 -2.55 9.84 8.00
CA SER A 274 -2.19 11.03 8.81
C SER A 274 -3.26 12.12 8.74
N SER A 275 -4.03 12.19 7.64
CA SER A 275 -5.17 13.09 7.48
C SER A 275 -6.29 12.37 6.70
N PRO A 276 -7.50 12.17 7.28
CA PRO A 276 -8.53 11.34 6.66
C PRO A 276 -9.19 12.02 5.47
N LEU A 277 -9.61 11.22 4.49
CA LEU A 277 -10.44 11.66 3.36
C LEU A 277 -11.78 12.21 3.84
N LYS A 278 -12.36 13.13 3.06
CA LYS A 278 -13.66 13.72 3.34
C LYS A 278 -14.71 13.31 2.30
N TYR A 279 -15.89 12.99 2.79
CA TYR A 279 -17.06 12.71 1.97
C TYR A 279 -17.48 13.94 1.17
N ASN A 280 -17.73 13.74 -0.12
CA ASN A 280 -18.29 14.76 -0.99
C ASN A 280 -19.54 14.20 -1.69
N ALA A 281 -20.72 14.73 -1.31
CA ALA A 281 -22.01 14.25 -1.80
C ALA A 281 -22.17 14.33 -3.32
N GLN A 282 -21.60 15.33 -3.99
CA GLN A 282 -21.66 15.45 -5.44
C GLN A 282 -20.85 14.35 -6.13
N ASN A 283 -19.63 14.11 -5.65
CA ASN A 283 -18.73 13.10 -6.18
C ASN A 283 -19.19 11.67 -5.88
N ALA A 284 -19.84 11.45 -4.73
CA ALA A 284 -20.41 10.16 -4.34
C ALA A 284 -21.64 9.75 -5.17
N ARG A 285 -22.35 10.72 -5.78
CA ARG A 285 -23.55 10.49 -6.61
C ARG A 285 -23.23 10.36 -8.10
N LYS A 286 -22.00 10.63 -8.52
CA LYS A 286 -21.59 10.47 -9.92
C LYS A 286 -21.69 9.01 -10.36
N ARG A 287 -21.83 8.79 -11.67
CA ARG A 287 -21.79 7.44 -12.25
C ARG A 287 -20.48 6.73 -11.89
N VAL A 288 -19.35 7.41 -12.02
CA VAL A 288 -18.07 7.00 -11.47
C VAL A 288 -17.90 7.73 -10.14
N VAL A 289 -17.98 6.98 -9.05
CA VAL A 289 -17.79 7.51 -7.70
C VAL A 289 -16.32 7.88 -7.52
N THR A 290 -16.07 9.11 -7.06
CA THR A 290 -14.72 9.62 -6.83
C THR A 290 -14.54 10.24 -5.43
N SER A 291 -15.46 9.94 -4.51
CA SER A 291 -15.39 10.32 -3.10
C SER A 291 -15.46 9.09 -2.23
N ILE A 292 -14.75 9.09 -1.13
CA ILE A 292 -15.04 8.15 -0.05
C ILE A 292 -16.54 8.24 0.30
N LEU A 293 -17.18 7.11 0.59
CA LEU A 293 -18.61 7.09 0.96
C LEU A 293 -18.80 7.46 2.42
N GLN A 294 -20.01 7.85 2.78
CA GLN A 294 -20.27 8.52 4.06
C GLN A 294 -19.99 7.64 5.29
N LYS A 295 -20.38 6.37 5.25
CA LYS A 295 -20.07 5.43 6.34
C LYS A 295 -18.56 5.14 6.40
N ASP A 296 -17.92 5.03 5.26
CA ASP A 296 -16.48 4.73 5.16
C ASP A 296 -15.62 5.93 5.58
N GLU A 297 -16.11 7.19 5.42
CA GLU A 297 -15.44 8.38 5.97
C GLU A 297 -15.27 8.27 7.49
N ALA A 298 -16.33 7.87 8.20
CA ALA A 298 -16.27 7.72 9.65
C ALA A 298 -15.25 6.66 10.08
N ILE A 299 -15.17 5.55 9.33
CA ILE A 299 -14.17 4.50 9.55
C ILE A 299 -12.77 5.06 9.29
N ASN A 300 -12.57 5.76 8.16
CA ASN A 300 -11.27 6.34 7.84
C ASN A 300 -10.82 7.37 8.90
N ALA A 301 -11.74 8.19 9.41
CA ALA A 301 -11.43 9.14 10.48
C ALA A 301 -11.01 8.44 11.78
N MET A 302 -11.68 7.35 12.16
CA MET A 302 -11.34 6.55 13.34
C MET A 302 -9.96 5.89 13.19
N VAL A 303 -9.68 5.26 12.04
CA VAL A 303 -8.40 4.61 11.77
C VAL A 303 -7.27 5.65 11.66
N SER A 304 -7.52 6.82 11.08
CA SER A 304 -6.59 7.96 11.04
C SER A 304 -6.26 8.45 12.46
N GLY A 305 -7.26 8.52 13.35
CA GLY A 305 -7.01 8.85 14.77
C GLY A 305 -6.05 7.87 15.44
N MET A 306 -6.32 6.57 15.28
CA MET A 306 -5.45 5.50 15.80
C MET A 306 -4.03 5.55 15.20
N TYR A 307 -3.91 5.82 13.90
CA TYR A 307 -2.63 6.00 13.24
C TYR A 307 -1.83 7.15 13.87
N ASN A 308 -2.46 8.33 14.01
CA ASN A 308 -1.81 9.51 14.60
C ASN A 308 -1.46 9.36 16.09
N GLU A 309 -2.13 8.48 16.82
CA GLU A 309 -1.77 8.13 18.19
C GLU A 309 -0.55 7.18 18.23
N THR A 310 -0.40 6.32 17.22
CA THR A 310 0.64 5.28 17.18
C THR A 310 1.95 5.81 16.60
N ILE A 311 1.90 6.63 15.53
CA ILE A 311 3.08 7.13 14.85
C ILE A 311 3.65 8.35 15.59
N SER A 312 4.98 8.41 15.77
CA SER A 312 5.68 9.51 16.44
C SER A 312 5.69 10.79 15.60
N GLN A 313 5.83 10.64 14.29
CA GLN A 313 5.82 11.77 13.36
C GLN A 313 4.41 12.38 13.28
N LYS A 314 4.26 13.62 13.76
CA LYS A 314 2.94 14.27 13.87
C LYS A 314 2.55 15.04 12.61
N ALA A 315 1.25 15.01 12.35
CA ALA A 315 0.47 15.86 11.43
C ALA A 315 1.05 16.04 10.02
N TYR A 316 0.81 15.04 9.15
CA TYR A 316 0.82 15.32 7.73
C TYR A 316 -0.49 16.04 7.38
N GLN A 317 -0.40 17.33 7.07
CA GLN A 317 -1.60 18.19 6.97
C GLN A 317 -2.44 17.95 5.71
N GLN A 318 -1.88 17.36 4.65
CA GLN A 318 -2.58 17.17 3.39
C GLN A 318 -3.01 15.72 3.19
N THR A 319 -4.32 15.52 2.99
CA THR A 319 -4.81 14.29 2.39
C THR A 319 -4.33 14.19 0.96
N ASN A 320 -3.91 13.00 0.55
CA ASN A 320 -3.63 12.68 -0.84
C ASN A 320 -4.47 11.48 -1.25
N GLN A 321 -5.46 11.71 -2.12
CA GLN A 321 -6.32 10.64 -2.64
C GLN A 321 -5.59 9.69 -3.59
N GLY A 322 -4.31 9.93 -3.87
CA GLY A 322 -3.55 9.25 -4.90
C GLY A 322 -3.77 9.85 -6.29
N THR A 323 -3.18 9.24 -7.28
CA THR A 323 -3.21 9.66 -8.67
C THR A 323 -4.16 8.79 -9.51
N ASP A 324 -4.55 9.24 -10.68
CA ASP A 324 -5.39 8.47 -11.59
C ASP A 324 -4.65 7.18 -12.01
N GLY A 325 -5.34 6.04 -11.94
CA GLY A 325 -4.78 4.73 -12.21
C GLY A 325 -3.94 4.11 -11.08
N ASP A 326 -3.96 4.63 -9.86
CA ASP A 326 -3.21 4.07 -8.74
C ASP A 326 -3.90 2.87 -8.05
N PHE A 327 -3.11 2.08 -7.34
CA PHE A 327 -3.56 0.89 -6.62
C PHE A 327 -4.41 1.24 -5.38
N PHE A 328 -4.06 2.30 -4.64
CA PHE A 328 -4.78 2.72 -3.44
C PHE A 328 -6.25 3.02 -3.71
N GLN A 329 -6.54 3.79 -4.78
CA GLN A 329 -7.91 4.08 -5.21
C GLN A 329 -8.60 2.84 -5.78
N TRP A 330 -7.88 2.01 -6.56
CA TRP A 330 -8.44 0.78 -7.11
C TRP A 330 -8.94 -0.16 -6.02
N ALA A 331 -8.17 -0.34 -4.94
CA ALA A 331 -8.52 -1.21 -3.82
C ALA A 331 -9.84 -0.80 -3.15
N TYR A 332 -10.11 0.50 -3.05
CA TYR A 332 -11.36 1.01 -2.51
C TYR A 332 -12.49 1.02 -3.55
N PHE A 333 -12.30 1.73 -4.67
CA PHE A 333 -13.40 2.02 -5.60
C PHE A 333 -13.80 0.83 -6.47
N HIS A 334 -12.87 -0.02 -6.88
CA HIS A 334 -13.16 -1.16 -7.75
C HIS A 334 -13.19 -2.49 -6.99
N PHE A 335 -12.25 -2.73 -6.09
CA PHE A 335 -12.22 -3.98 -5.33
C PHE A 335 -13.13 -3.93 -4.09
N GLY A 336 -13.52 -2.73 -3.62
CA GLY A 336 -14.53 -2.54 -2.58
C GLY A 336 -14.05 -2.93 -1.19
N ARG A 337 -12.78 -2.73 -0.87
CA ARG A 337 -12.21 -2.95 0.47
C ARG A 337 -11.90 -1.63 1.14
N LEU A 338 -11.79 -1.63 2.46
CA LEU A 338 -11.18 -0.51 3.17
C LEU A 338 -9.74 -0.36 2.66
N SER A 339 -9.36 0.83 2.24
CA SER A 339 -8.03 1.11 1.70
C SER A 339 -7.40 2.27 2.47
N PHE A 340 -6.26 1.98 3.09
CA PHE A 340 -5.49 2.91 3.89
C PHE A 340 -4.14 3.14 3.24
N GLY A 341 -3.77 4.41 3.02
CA GLY A 341 -2.52 4.81 2.38
C GLY A 341 -1.70 5.72 3.27
N THR A 342 -0.39 5.55 3.22
CA THR A 342 0.59 6.43 3.88
C THR A 342 1.92 6.36 3.14
N PRO A 343 2.66 7.49 3.03
CA PRO A 343 4.05 7.44 2.59
C PRO A 343 5.00 6.79 3.62
N GLY A 344 4.53 6.54 4.84
CA GLY A 344 5.35 6.02 5.94
C GLY A 344 6.32 7.03 6.53
N TYR A 345 6.75 7.98 5.75
CA TYR A 345 7.65 9.06 6.13
C TYR A 345 7.38 10.30 5.28
N TRP A 346 7.55 11.49 5.86
CA TRP A 346 7.44 12.79 5.19
C TRP A 346 8.26 13.86 5.91
N THR A 347 8.64 14.88 5.17
CA THR A 347 9.27 16.06 5.77
C THR A 347 8.25 16.79 6.63
N PRO A 348 8.53 17.07 7.91
CA PRO A 348 7.64 17.86 8.74
C PRO A 348 7.56 19.30 8.21
N ASP A 349 6.49 20.02 8.54
CA ASP A 349 6.44 21.45 8.35
C ASP A 349 7.53 22.13 9.19
N PHE A 350 8.46 22.78 8.53
CA PHE A 350 9.66 23.33 9.15
C PHE A 350 9.83 24.81 8.85
N LYS A 351 9.82 25.62 9.90
CA LYS A 351 9.99 27.10 9.83
C LYS A 351 8.97 27.81 8.94
N GLY A 352 7.78 27.23 8.72
CA GLY A 352 6.70 27.86 7.95
C GLY A 352 7.06 28.13 6.49
N LYS A 353 7.84 27.25 5.85
CA LYS A 353 8.13 27.31 4.43
C LYS A 353 7.03 26.64 3.63
N ASP A 354 6.49 27.35 2.65
CA ASP A 354 5.40 26.85 1.79
C ASP A 354 5.91 25.96 0.66
N ASN A 355 7.13 26.23 0.16
CA ASN A 355 7.72 25.42 -0.90
C ASN A 355 8.28 24.10 -0.33
N PRO A 356 7.86 22.91 -0.84
CA PRO A 356 8.28 21.63 -0.28
C PRO A 356 9.79 21.38 -0.34
N GLU A 357 10.47 21.80 -1.43
CA GLU A 357 11.93 21.64 -1.56
C GLU A 357 12.69 22.54 -0.60
N ALA A 358 12.24 23.81 -0.45
CA ALA A 358 12.82 24.74 0.50
C ALA A 358 12.59 24.29 1.96
N ASN A 359 11.40 23.73 2.24
CA ASN A 359 11.07 23.13 3.53
C ASN A 359 11.98 21.93 3.83
N TYR A 360 12.16 21.03 2.86
CA TYR A 360 13.03 19.85 2.99
C TYR A 360 14.48 20.27 3.25
N LEU A 361 15.03 21.18 2.46
CA LEU A 361 16.42 21.63 2.61
C LEU A 361 16.66 22.29 3.97
N ALA A 362 15.74 23.17 4.42
CA ALA A 362 15.87 23.81 5.71
C ALA A 362 15.82 22.79 6.88
N TRP A 363 14.99 21.76 6.75
CA TRP A 363 14.91 20.68 7.71
C TRP A 363 16.15 19.78 7.68
N ALA A 364 16.61 19.38 6.51
CA ALA A 364 17.84 18.59 6.31
C ALA A 364 19.08 19.32 6.86
N ASP A 365 19.22 20.62 6.57
CA ASP A 365 20.28 21.46 7.13
C ASP A 365 20.27 21.46 8.67
N SER A 366 19.08 21.50 9.29
CA SER A 366 18.93 21.47 10.74
C SER A 366 19.38 20.16 11.39
N LEU A 367 19.35 19.07 10.61
CA LEU A 367 19.80 17.74 11.01
C LEU A 367 21.27 17.45 10.61
N GLY A 368 21.91 18.38 9.91
CA GLY A 368 23.26 18.19 9.39
C GLY A 368 23.36 17.25 8.18
N TRP A 369 22.25 17.03 7.48
CA TRP A 369 22.23 16.20 6.26
C TRP A 369 22.69 16.99 5.04
N ASN A 370 24.01 17.16 4.93
CA ASN A 370 24.61 18.02 3.89
C ASN A 370 24.69 17.34 2.50
N GLU A 371 24.51 16.02 2.43
CA GLU A 371 24.68 15.25 1.19
C GLU A 371 23.40 15.12 0.35
N VAL A 372 22.34 15.87 0.69
CA VAL A 372 21.03 15.79 0.01
C VAL A 372 20.94 16.69 -1.22
N PHE A 373 21.91 17.57 -1.42
CA PHE A 373 21.91 18.59 -2.46
C PHE A 373 23.21 18.61 -3.27
N VAL A 374 23.09 18.65 -4.60
CA VAL A 374 24.22 18.88 -5.51
C VAL A 374 24.33 20.39 -5.74
N PRO A 375 25.46 21.03 -5.39
CA PRO A 375 25.65 22.45 -5.65
C PRO A 375 25.54 22.79 -7.14
N TRP A 376 24.86 23.89 -7.46
CA TRP A 376 24.78 24.39 -8.83
C TRP A 376 26.17 24.63 -9.40
N THR A 377 26.51 23.90 -10.45
CA THR A 377 27.83 23.92 -11.13
C THR A 377 27.64 24.27 -12.59
N GLU A 378 28.39 25.27 -13.05
CA GLU A 378 28.35 25.70 -14.46
C GLU A 378 29.01 24.65 -15.36
N ILE A 379 28.31 24.33 -16.45
CA ILE A 379 28.78 23.40 -17.49
C ILE A 379 28.68 24.04 -18.89
N THR A 380 29.37 23.46 -19.86
CA THR A 380 29.15 23.75 -21.27
C THR A 380 28.18 22.76 -21.86
N HIS A 381 27.03 23.25 -22.36
CA HIS A 381 25.98 22.42 -22.94
C HIS A 381 25.93 22.56 -24.46
N PRO A 382 25.89 21.45 -25.23
CA PRO A 382 25.91 21.51 -26.71
C PRO A 382 24.70 22.23 -27.29
N ASP A 383 23.51 22.05 -26.72
CA ASP A 383 22.25 22.58 -27.23
C ASP A 383 21.99 24.04 -26.81
N PHE A 384 22.80 24.59 -25.91
CA PHE A 384 22.72 25.96 -25.43
C PHE A 384 24.03 26.75 -25.66
N PRO A 385 24.52 26.89 -26.90
CA PRO A 385 25.79 27.55 -27.16
C PRO A 385 25.75 29.02 -26.72
N GLY A 386 26.74 29.40 -25.89
CA GLY A 386 26.88 30.80 -25.42
C GLY A 386 25.91 31.22 -24.30
N LYS A 387 25.05 30.32 -23.79
CA LYS A 387 24.26 30.55 -22.59
C LYS A 387 24.96 29.99 -21.35
N LYS A 388 24.68 30.55 -20.21
CA LYS A 388 25.09 30.01 -18.94
C LYS A 388 24.15 28.86 -18.58
N VAL A 389 24.72 27.66 -18.43
CA VAL A 389 24.02 26.45 -18.03
C VAL A 389 24.62 25.93 -16.72
N GLU A 390 23.77 25.64 -15.76
CA GLU A 390 24.20 25.07 -14.47
C GLU A 390 23.39 23.81 -14.17
N VAL A 391 24.07 22.82 -13.58
CA VAL A 391 23.50 21.54 -13.14
C VAL A 391 23.58 21.45 -11.63
N GLY A 392 22.54 20.94 -10.98
CA GLY A 392 22.48 20.81 -9.52
C GLY A 392 21.05 20.66 -9.01
N GLY A 393 20.87 20.76 -7.70
CA GLY A 393 19.56 20.61 -7.07
C GLY A 393 19.51 19.48 -6.07
N ILE A 394 18.31 19.16 -5.59
CA ILE A 394 18.08 18.07 -4.64
C ILE A 394 18.36 16.74 -5.34
N LYS A 395 19.12 15.87 -4.68
CA LYS A 395 19.39 14.52 -5.18
C LYS A 395 18.10 13.70 -5.31
N PRO A 396 18.02 12.78 -6.29
CA PRO A 396 16.89 11.87 -6.38
C PRO A 396 16.74 11.02 -5.12
N PHE A 397 15.52 10.56 -4.84
CA PHE A 397 15.11 9.68 -3.75
C PHE A 397 15.06 10.29 -2.35
N VAL A 398 15.84 11.33 -2.03
CA VAL A 398 16.06 11.78 -0.63
C VAL A 398 14.83 12.41 0.02
N MET A 399 13.91 12.99 -0.75
CA MET A 399 12.71 13.65 -0.19
C MET A 399 11.67 12.66 0.34
N VAL A 400 11.64 11.43 -0.16
CA VAL A 400 10.63 10.41 0.20
C VAL A 400 11.23 9.22 0.93
N ASN A 401 12.56 9.09 0.94
CA ASN A 401 13.25 8.01 1.64
C ASN A 401 14.20 8.62 2.67
N PRO A 402 13.93 8.44 3.96
CA PRO A 402 14.84 8.91 5.01
C PRO A 402 16.16 8.13 4.99
N PRO A 403 17.21 8.62 5.66
CA PRO A 403 18.41 7.83 5.91
C PRO A 403 18.07 6.48 6.54
N PHE A 404 18.75 5.42 6.11
CA PHE A 404 18.41 4.04 6.45
C PHE A 404 18.40 3.76 7.96
N GLU A 405 19.22 4.46 8.74
CA GLU A 405 19.25 4.34 10.21
C GLU A 405 17.91 4.71 10.89
N LYS A 406 17.02 5.44 10.19
CA LYS A 406 15.68 5.79 10.68
C LYS A 406 14.62 4.74 10.35
N VAL A 407 14.89 3.86 9.41
CA VAL A 407 13.88 2.93 8.87
C VAL A 407 13.37 1.95 9.92
N GLY A 408 14.25 1.46 10.81
CA GLY A 408 13.87 0.51 11.85
C GLY A 408 12.81 1.05 12.82
N GLU A 409 12.95 2.31 13.26
CA GLU A 409 11.98 2.99 14.12
C GLU A 409 10.64 3.21 13.39
N ILE A 410 10.70 3.66 12.14
CA ILE A 410 9.51 3.87 11.30
C ILE A 410 8.79 2.54 11.08
N ALA A 411 9.50 1.47 10.80
CA ALA A 411 8.93 0.15 10.58
C ALA A 411 8.26 -0.43 11.84
N GLU A 412 8.84 -0.18 13.03
CA GLU A 412 8.24 -0.59 14.30
C GLU A 412 6.87 0.06 14.52
N GLU A 413 6.80 1.39 14.38
CA GLU A 413 5.56 2.14 14.55
C GLU A 413 4.47 1.69 13.56
N HIS A 414 4.84 1.47 12.29
CA HIS A 414 3.89 1.01 11.28
C HIS A 414 3.48 -0.45 11.50
N THR A 415 4.36 -1.29 12.03
CA THR A 415 4.02 -2.64 12.45
C THR A 415 2.97 -2.61 13.56
N GLU A 416 3.18 -1.81 14.60
CA GLU A 416 2.22 -1.63 15.69
C GLU A 416 0.86 -1.14 15.18
N PHE A 417 0.86 -0.15 14.26
CA PHE A 417 -0.37 0.34 13.66
C PHE A 417 -1.12 -0.75 12.89
N ILE A 418 -0.44 -1.54 12.04
CA ILE A 418 -1.07 -2.61 11.26
C ILE A 418 -1.65 -3.70 12.18
N LEU A 419 -0.96 -4.03 13.28
CA LEU A 419 -1.45 -4.98 14.26
C LEU A 419 -2.69 -4.46 15.00
N LYS A 420 -2.73 -3.19 15.38
CA LYS A 420 -3.93 -2.54 15.95
C LYS A 420 -5.09 -2.56 14.97
N LEU A 421 -4.84 -2.31 13.68
CA LEU A 421 -5.87 -2.42 12.63
C LEU A 421 -6.40 -3.85 12.51
N ALA A 422 -5.53 -4.86 12.64
CA ALA A 422 -5.93 -6.26 12.62
C ALA A 422 -6.85 -6.61 13.80
N GLU A 423 -6.63 -6.03 14.97
CA GLU A 423 -7.50 -6.22 16.15
C GLU A 423 -8.90 -5.64 15.95
N MET A 424 -9.06 -4.66 15.05
CA MET A 424 -10.36 -4.06 14.72
C MET A 424 -11.17 -4.90 13.72
N GLN A 425 -10.66 -6.02 13.22
CA GLN A 425 -11.36 -6.86 12.24
C GLN A 425 -12.79 -7.21 12.68
N PRO A 426 -13.75 -7.35 11.75
CA PRO A 426 -15.10 -7.80 12.07
C PRO A 426 -15.09 -9.13 12.81
N LYS A 427 -15.90 -9.27 13.86
CA LYS A 427 -15.95 -10.46 14.70
C LYS A 427 -17.40 -10.82 15.02
N LEU A 428 -17.87 -11.95 14.51
CA LEU A 428 -19.23 -12.44 14.76
C LEU A 428 -19.32 -13.17 16.10
N GLU A 429 -20.39 -12.90 16.82
CA GLU A 429 -20.76 -13.56 18.08
C GLU A 429 -22.25 -13.89 18.07
N ILE A 430 -22.64 -14.96 18.80
CA ILE A 430 -24.03 -15.29 19.02
C ILE A 430 -24.47 -14.73 20.37
N GLN A 431 -25.52 -13.92 20.36
CA GLN A 431 -26.14 -13.34 21.55
C GLN A 431 -27.61 -13.71 21.61
N ASN A 432 -28.24 -13.60 22.79
CA ASN A 432 -29.67 -13.80 23.03
C ASN A 432 -30.17 -15.13 22.46
N LEU A 433 -29.38 -16.21 22.61
CA LEU A 433 -29.74 -17.54 22.16
C LEU A 433 -30.86 -18.11 23.06
N GLU A 434 -31.99 -18.40 22.45
CA GLU A 434 -33.13 -19.08 23.09
C GLU A 434 -33.48 -20.33 22.29
N VAL A 435 -33.68 -21.45 23.01
CA VAL A 435 -34.18 -22.71 22.46
C VAL A 435 -35.42 -23.10 23.27
N GLU A 436 -36.63 -22.82 22.74
CA GLU A 436 -37.88 -22.94 23.42
C GLU A 436 -38.76 -24.04 22.81
N SER A 437 -39.25 -24.97 23.62
CA SER A 437 -40.27 -25.93 23.19
C SER A 437 -41.63 -25.25 23.14
N ILE A 438 -42.24 -25.14 21.95
CA ILE A 438 -43.54 -24.49 21.71
C ILE A 438 -44.68 -25.49 21.60
N GLY A 439 -44.48 -26.75 22.02
CA GLY A 439 -45.48 -27.80 22.00
C GLY A 439 -45.55 -28.60 20.69
N ASN A 440 -46.28 -29.68 20.68
CA ASN A 440 -46.50 -30.56 19.51
C ASN A 440 -45.18 -31.06 18.84
N GLY A 441 -44.12 -31.24 19.61
CA GLY A 441 -42.82 -31.65 19.09
C GLY A 441 -42.11 -30.59 18.25
N LEU A 442 -42.49 -29.32 18.43
CA LEU A 442 -41.85 -28.18 17.77
C LEU A 442 -40.97 -27.41 18.76
N THR A 443 -39.84 -26.99 18.30
CA THR A 443 -38.88 -26.14 19.03
C THR A 443 -38.59 -24.87 18.22
N ARG A 444 -38.69 -23.71 18.88
CA ARG A 444 -38.20 -22.44 18.34
C ARG A 444 -36.76 -22.24 18.75
N ILE A 445 -35.91 -21.88 17.78
CA ILE A 445 -34.57 -21.38 18.00
C ILE A 445 -34.55 -19.92 17.60
N SER A 446 -34.14 -19.03 18.49
CA SER A 446 -33.98 -17.60 18.24
C SER A 446 -32.60 -17.18 18.71
N LEU A 447 -31.93 -16.32 17.95
CA LEU A 447 -30.64 -15.75 18.33
C LEU A 447 -30.38 -14.43 17.59
N ASP A 448 -29.46 -13.66 18.12
CA ASP A 448 -28.86 -12.51 17.43
C ASP A 448 -27.47 -12.87 16.99
N LEU A 449 -27.17 -12.67 15.70
CA LEU A 449 -25.81 -12.67 15.15
C LEU A 449 -25.28 -11.24 15.28
N PHE A 450 -24.32 -11.03 16.18
CA PHE A 450 -23.79 -9.74 16.59
C PHE A 450 -22.38 -9.56 16.04
N ASN A 451 -22.05 -8.37 15.54
CA ASN A 451 -20.70 -7.98 15.15
C ASN A 451 -20.03 -7.25 16.33
N ASN A 452 -19.19 -7.94 17.07
CA ASN A 452 -18.44 -7.38 18.21
C ASN A 452 -17.13 -6.71 17.74
N SER A 453 -17.26 -5.69 16.90
CA SER A 453 -16.11 -4.96 16.33
C SER A 453 -16.47 -3.51 16.04
N PRO A 454 -15.50 -2.57 16.14
CA PRO A 454 -15.69 -1.19 15.71
C PRO A 454 -15.76 -1.01 14.19
N LEU A 455 -15.40 -2.05 13.41
CA LEU A 455 -15.57 -2.06 11.96
C LEU A 455 -16.86 -2.81 11.59
N PRO A 456 -17.63 -2.30 10.60
CA PRO A 456 -18.72 -3.07 10.02
C PRO A 456 -18.19 -4.28 9.27
N THR A 457 -19.02 -5.28 9.03
CA THR A 457 -18.64 -6.46 8.27
C THR A 457 -18.32 -6.15 6.79
N HIS A 458 -18.84 -5.04 6.28
CA HIS A 458 -18.63 -4.58 4.90
C HIS A 458 -18.36 -3.07 4.90
N SER A 459 -17.45 -2.60 4.04
CA SER A 459 -17.38 -1.20 3.67
C SER A 459 -18.62 -0.81 2.84
N GLU A 460 -19.05 0.44 2.90
CA GLU A 460 -20.17 0.94 2.07
C GLU A 460 -19.85 0.80 0.57
N MET A 461 -18.58 1.00 0.18
CA MET A 461 -18.13 0.78 -1.19
C MET A 461 -18.16 -0.71 -1.56
N GLY A 462 -17.83 -1.62 -0.63
CA GLY A 462 -17.91 -3.06 -0.83
C GLY A 462 -19.33 -3.55 -1.09
N GLU A 463 -20.31 -3.04 -0.36
CA GLU A 463 -21.74 -3.29 -0.60
C GLU A 463 -22.15 -2.81 -2.00
N ARG A 464 -21.69 -1.62 -2.40
CA ARG A 464 -22.03 -0.99 -3.67
C ARG A 464 -21.35 -1.70 -4.86
N SER A 465 -20.11 -2.10 -4.74
CA SER A 465 -19.34 -2.81 -5.79
C SER A 465 -19.79 -4.27 -5.96
N ARG A 466 -20.39 -4.86 -4.93
CA ARG A 466 -20.81 -6.27 -4.85
C ARG A 466 -19.65 -7.28 -4.94
N TRP A 467 -18.41 -6.85 -4.73
CA TRP A 467 -17.24 -7.72 -4.67
C TRP A 467 -16.98 -8.31 -3.28
N LEU A 468 -17.74 -7.91 -2.25
CA LEU A 468 -17.78 -8.58 -0.95
C LEU A 468 -18.90 -9.61 -0.92
N ARG A 469 -18.62 -10.79 -0.38
CA ARG A 469 -19.61 -11.83 -0.18
C ARG A 469 -20.51 -11.47 1.00
N LYS A 470 -21.82 -11.63 0.86
CA LYS A 470 -22.76 -11.51 1.96
C LYS A 470 -22.44 -12.51 3.06
N ILE A 471 -22.77 -12.17 4.29
CA ILE A 471 -22.72 -13.11 5.40
C ILE A 471 -23.75 -14.20 5.12
N ARG A 472 -23.27 -15.43 5.06
CA ARG A 472 -24.10 -16.60 4.80
C ARG A 472 -24.34 -17.36 6.09
N ILE A 473 -25.62 -17.66 6.37
CA ILE A 473 -26.05 -18.48 7.48
C ILE A 473 -26.61 -19.78 6.90
N ASP A 474 -25.97 -20.89 7.21
CA ASP A 474 -26.39 -22.22 6.84
C ASP A 474 -26.91 -22.97 8.07
N LEU A 475 -28.18 -23.32 8.10
CA LEU A 475 -28.78 -24.22 9.10
C LEU A 475 -28.77 -25.65 8.55
N ASN A 476 -27.98 -26.53 9.18
CA ASN A 476 -27.93 -27.94 8.82
C ASN A 476 -29.11 -28.71 9.46
N ALA A 477 -30.32 -28.48 8.92
CA ALA A 477 -31.51 -29.16 9.30
C ALA A 477 -32.09 -29.97 8.12
N PRO A 478 -32.62 -31.19 8.34
CA PRO A 478 -33.41 -31.90 7.31
C PRO A 478 -34.61 -31.06 6.86
N ASN A 479 -34.92 -31.08 5.58
CA ASN A 479 -35.99 -30.23 5.02
C ASN A 479 -37.38 -30.52 5.61
N ASP A 480 -37.67 -31.78 5.95
CA ASP A 480 -38.91 -32.21 6.59
C ASP A 480 -39.04 -31.80 8.05
N ARG A 481 -37.93 -31.42 8.67
CA ARG A 481 -37.91 -30.91 10.07
C ARG A 481 -38.03 -29.40 10.15
N LEU A 482 -37.64 -28.63 9.15
CA LEU A 482 -37.69 -27.17 9.14
C LEU A 482 -39.12 -26.71 8.82
N ILE A 483 -39.83 -26.20 9.82
CA ILE A 483 -41.25 -25.77 9.70
C ILE A 483 -41.32 -24.29 9.35
N SER A 484 -40.44 -23.45 9.90
CA SER A 484 -40.38 -22.01 9.63
C SER A 484 -38.94 -21.52 9.68
N GLY A 485 -38.67 -20.45 8.98
CA GLY A 485 -37.33 -19.91 8.75
C GLY A 485 -36.72 -20.49 7.47
N GLU A 486 -35.59 -19.95 7.08
CA GLU A 486 -34.84 -20.37 5.87
C GLU A 486 -33.63 -21.20 6.26
N LYS A 487 -33.35 -22.25 5.46
CA LYS A 487 -32.18 -23.10 5.65
C LYS A 487 -30.89 -22.34 5.34
N ILE A 488 -30.94 -21.46 4.35
CA ILE A 488 -29.83 -20.59 3.93
C ILE A 488 -30.35 -19.16 3.95
N GLN A 489 -29.71 -18.31 4.75
CA GLN A 489 -30.01 -16.88 4.81
C GLN A 489 -28.75 -16.10 4.40
N LEU A 490 -28.98 -15.00 3.69
CA LEU A 490 -27.91 -14.08 3.27
C LEU A 490 -28.17 -12.70 3.89
N VAL A 491 -27.22 -12.22 4.66
CA VAL A 491 -27.25 -10.90 5.28
C VAL A 491 -26.28 -10.00 4.52
N ASP A 492 -26.72 -8.81 4.11
CA ASP A 492 -25.91 -7.89 3.30
C ASP A 492 -24.72 -7.36 4.08
N SER A 493 -24.99 -6.80 5.26
CA SER A 493 -23.94 -6.35 6.18
C SER A 493 -24.47 -6.29 7.61
N ILE A 494 -23.56 -6.25 8.58
CA ILE A 494 -23.86 -5.93 9.99
C ILE A 494 -22.96 -4.76 10.36
N ASP A 495 -23.57 -3.65 10.79
CA ASP A 495 -22.85 -2.45 11.21
C ASP A 495 -21.89 -2.73 12.39
N ALA A 496 -20.99 -1.80 12.68
CA ALA A 496 -20.17 -1.83 13.88
C ALA A 496 -21.04 -1.95 15.13
N PHE A 497 -20.75 -2.93 16.00
CA PHE A 497 -21.56 -3.25 17.18
C PHE A 497 -23.05 -3.46 16.89
N GLY A 498 -23.38 -3.80 15.65
CA GLY A 498 -24.72 -4.09 15.17
C GLY A 498 -25.06 -5.57 15.23
N LYS A 499 -26.32 -5.90 14.97
CA LYS A 499 -26.83 -7.28 14.99
C LYS A 499 -27.85 -7.55 13.91
N THR A 500 -28.05 -8.83 13.61
CA THR A 500 -29.18 -9.34 12.85
C THR A 500 -29.85 -10.48 13.62
N SER A 501 -31.17 -10.48 13.73
CA SER A 501 -31.92 -11.50 14.47
C SER A 501 -32.34 -12.63 13.54
N LEU A 502 -32.14 -13.86 13.99
CA LEU A 502 -32.43 -15.08 13.26
C LEU A 502 -33.45 -15.93 14.09
N SER A 503 -34.37 -16.59 13.40
CA SER A 503 -35.32 -17.50 14.06
C SER A 503 -35.73 -18.65 13.16
N TRP A 504 -35.87 -19.84 13.76
CA TRP A 504 -36.34 -21.05 13.09
C TRP A 504 -37.30 -21.82 13.98
N ILE A 505 -38.25 -22.57 13.37
CA ILE A 505 -39.08 -23.56 14.06
C ILE A 505 -38.73 -24.94 13.49
N ILE A 506 -38.27 -25.82 14.37
CA ILE A 506 -37.81 -27.16 14.02
C ILE A 506 -38.72 -28.22 14.65
N ARG A 507 -39.06 -29.27 13.88
CA ARG A 507 -39.81 -30.42 14.34
C ARG A 507 -38.91 -31.55 14.79
N GLY A 508 -39.26 -32.21 15.89
CA GLY A 508 -38.57 -33.38 16.41
C GLY A 508 -37.38 -33.02 17.33
N LYS A 509 -36.63 -34.05 17.74
CA LYS A 509 -35.51 -33.95 18.69
C LYS A 509 -34.20 -34.24 18.00
N GLY A 510 -33.10 -33.92 18.69
CA GLY A 510 -31.73 -34.18 18.26
C GLY A 510 -31.04 -32.91 17.75
N ASP A 511 -29.78 -33.04 17.47
CA ASP A 511 -28.90 -31.93 17.19
C ASP A 511 -29.13 -31.31 15.82
N ILE A 512 -29.07 -30.00 15.78
CA ILE A 512 -29.08 -29.16 14.58
C ILE A 512 -27.87 -28.23 14.67
N SER A 513 -27.11 -28.05 13.59
CA SER A 513 -25.97 -27.15 13.56
C SER A 513 -26.18 -25.98 12.63
N MET A 514 -25.56 -24.87 12.96
CA MET A 514 -25.52 -23.65 12.15
C MET A 514 -24.06 -23.27 11.90
N LYS A 515 -23.74 -22.89 10.66
CA LYS A 515 -22.50 -22.16 10.29
C LYS A 515 -22.90 -20.78 9.79
N ALA A 516 -22.32 -19.70 10.33
CA ALA A 516 -22.57 -18.35 9.88
C ALA A 516 -21.25 -17.59 9.66
N GLY A 517 -21.16 -16.79 8.58
CA GLY A 517 -20.00 -15.97 8.31
C GLY A 517 -19.75 -15.72 6.83
N ALA A 518 -18.62 -15.08 6.58
CA ALA A 518 -18.01 -14.89 5.27
C ALA A 518 -16.49 -14.86 5.45
N SER A 519 -15.71 -15.15 4.40
CA SER A 519 -14.26 -15.28 4.52
C SER A 519 -13.59 -14.05 5.13
N HIS A 520 -14.03 -12.84 4.78
CA HIS A 520 -13.49 -11.56 5.29
C HIS A 520 -13.98 -11.15 6.69
N VAL A 521 -14.87 -11.94 7.29
CA VAL A 521 -15.42 -11.71 8.65
C VAL A 521 -15.03 -12.86 9.59
N GLY A 522 -14.68 -14.03 9.01
CA GLY A 522 -14.56 -15.28 9.73
C GLY A 522 -15.88 -16.02 9.85
N PHE A 523 -15.83 -17.21 10.45
CA PHE A 523 -16.99 -18.11 10.60
C PHE A 523 -17.24 -18.49 12.04
N ILE A 524 -18.52 -18.58 12.40
CA ILE A 524 -18.96 -19.11 13.68
C ILE A 524 -19.81 -20.37 13.46
N ASN A 525 -19.60 -21.38 14.28
CA ASN A 525 -20.35 -22.63 14.27
C ASN A 525 -21.08 -22.80 15.60
N LYS A 526 -22.35 -23.25 15.56
CA LYS A 526 -23.15 -23.52 16.75
C LYS A 526 -23.99 -24.76 16.56
N THR A 527 -24.01 -25.61 17.58
CA THR A 527 -24.93 -26.75 17.66
C THR A 527 -26.03 -26.45 18.67
N PHE A 528 -27.29 -26.77 18.31
CA PHE A 528 -28.48 -26.64 19.13
C PHE A 528 -28.99 -28.03 19.45
N ASN A 529 -29.24 -28.33 20.73
CA ASN A 529 -29.82 -29.58 21.22
C ASN A 529 -31.34 -29.39 21.38
N LEU A 530 -32.17 -30.11 20.62
CA LEU A 530 -33.63 -29.98 20.58
C LEU A 530 -34.32 -31.05 21.40
#